data_9738b62c33e7a8c0eb3629601f6a2f1e
#
_entry.id   9738b62c33e7a8c0eb3629601f6a2f1e
#
_cell.length_a   1.000
_cell.length_b   1.000
_cell.length_c   1.000
_cell.angle_alpha   90.00
_cell.angle_beta   90.00
_cell.angle_gamma   90.00
#
_symmetry.space_group_name_H-M   'P 1'
#
loop_
_entity.id
_entity.type
_entity.pdbx_description
1 polymer ?
#
loop_
_entity_poly.entity_id
_entity_poly.type
_entity_poly.pdbx_seq_one_letter_code
_entity_poly.pdbx_strand_id
1 'polypeptide(L)'
;MDYEAPTPPYQQIAAEIIRDIKSGTLAVDRPIPSESSLIQRWGVARDTARRAVRHLRELGYVYTVPQRGTYVRDRSGEDERQDAQ
;
A
#
# COMPACT_ATOMS: atom_id res chain seq x y z
N MET A 1 -6.67 10.79 -20.61
CA MET A 1 -7.22 9.90 -19.95
C MET A 1 -6.61 8.62 -20.07
N ASP A 2 -6.67 7.95 -19.13
CA ASP A 2 -5.85 6.86 -19.00
C ASP A 2 -6.49 5.60 -19.21
N TYR A 3 -7.73 5.59 -19.61
CA TYR A 3 -8.36 4.36 -19.86
C TYR A 3 -7.77 3.66 -21.05
N GLU A 4 -7.03 4.38 -21.87
CA GLU A 4 -6.37 3.71 -22.94
C GLU A 4 -5.19 2.92 -22.48
N ALA A 5 -4.71 3.20 -21.27
CA ALA A 5 -3.61 2.47 -20.69
C ALA A 5 -4.02 2.09 -19.28
N PRO A 6 -4.82 1.04 -19.14
CA PRO A 6 -5.38 0.72 -17.84
C PRO A 6 -4.29 0.44 -16.81
N THR A 7 -4.52 0.92 -15.62
CA THR A 7 -3.61 0.71 -14.51
C THR A 7 -3.60 -0.76 -14.14
N PRO A 8 -2.41 -1.36 -13.99
CA PRO A 8 -2.34 -2.76 -13.57
C PRO A 8 -3.01 -2.98 -12.22
N PRO A 9 -3.57 -4.18 -12.00
CA PRO A 9 -4.27 -4.44 -10.74
C PRO A 9 -3.44 -4.19 -9.50
N TYR A 10 -2.15 -4.51 -9.51
CA TYR A 10 -1.34 -4.31 -8.31
C TYR A 10 -1.22 -2.84 -7.96
N GLN A 11 -1.22 -1.96 -8.97
CA GLN A 11 -1.17 -0.53 -8.70
C GLN A 11 -2.51 -0.01 -8.21
N GLN A 12 -3.60 -0.59 -8.66
CA GLN A 12 -4.93 -0.21 -8.16
C GLN A 12 -5.06 -0.57 -6.69
N ILE A 13 -4.59 -1.75 -6.32
CA ILE A 13 -4.62 -2.19 -4.94
C ILE A 13 -3.76 -1.26 -4.09
N ALA A 14 -2.55 -0.95 -4.56
CA ALA A 14 -1.66 -0.07 -3.82
C ALA A 14 -2.28 1.31 -3.67
N ALA A 15 -2.91 1.82 -4.70
CA ALA A 15 -3.52 3.16 -4.65
C ALA A 15 -4.63 3.21 -3.61
N GLU A 16 -5.43 2.17 -3.50
CA GLU A 16 -6.49 2.17 -2.50
C GLU A 16 -5.90 2.13 -1.09
N ILE A 17 -4.87 1.34 -0.87
CA ILE A 17 -4.24 1.28 0.43
C ILE A 17 -3.60 2.62 0.78
N ILE A 18 -2.95 3.26 -0.18
CA ILE A 18 -2.37 4.57 0.04
C ILE A 18 -3.44 5.58 0.44
N ARG A 19 -4.58 5.53 -0.23
CA ARG A 19 -5.68 6.42 0.11
C ARG A 19 -6.14 6.21 1.54
N ASP A 20 -6.22 4.95 1.97
CA ASP A 20 -6.62 4.65 3.33
C ASP A 20 -5.59 5.09 4.35
N ILE A 21 -4.31 5.02 3.98
CA ILE A 21 -3.25 5.49 4.86
C ILE A 21 -3.33 7.01 4.99
N LYS A 22 -3.51 7.71 3.88
CA LYS A 22 -3.54 9.17 3.91
C LYS A 22 -4.76 9.71 4.62
N SER A 23 -5.87 8.99 4.55
CA SER A 23 -7.10 9.43 5.21
C SER A 23 -7.13 9.09 6.69
N GLY A 24 -6.18 8.26 7.17
CA GLY A 24 -6.17 7.85 8.55
C GLY A 24 -6.96 6.58 8.82
N THR A 25 -7.61 6.04 7.81
CA THR A 25 -8.35 4.79 7.96
C THR A 25 -7.41 3.67 8.37
N LEU A 26 -6.20 3.66 7.79
CA LEU A 26 -5.15 2.75 8.24
C LEU A 26 -4.12 3.60 8.98
N ALA A 27 -4.11 3.47 10.29
CA ALA A 27 -3.25 4.30 11.13
C ALA A 27 -1.81 3.80 11.12
N VAL A 28 -0.90 4.68 11.52
CA VAL A 28 0.52 4.36 11.61
C VAL A 28 0.73 3.18 12.55
N ASP A 29 1.61 2.28 12.15
CA ASP A 29 2.00 1.09 12.93
C ASP A 29 0.87 0.09 13.08
N ARG A 30 -0.18 0.23 12.29
CA ARG A 30 -1.24 -0.78 12.25
C ARG A 30 -1.07 -1.62 10.99
N PRO A 31 -1.51 -2.87 11.01
CA PRO A 31 -1.32 -3.74 9.86
C PRO A 31 -2.19 -3.33 8.69
N ILE A 32 -1.65 -3.49 7.49
CA ILE A 32 -2.46 -3.36 6.28
C ILE A 32 -3.16 -4.70 6.04
N PRO A 33 -4.12 -4.75 5.12
CA PRO A 33 -4.76 -6.03 4.80
C PRO A 33 -3.72 -7.06 4.36
N SER A 34 -3.92 -8.30 4.77
CA SER A 34 -3.00 -9.38 4.42
C SER A 34 -3.13 -9.72 2.94
N GLU A 35 -2.13 -10.45 2.43
CA GLU A 35 -2.22 -10.93 1.05
C GLU A 35 -3.49 -11.72 0.82
N SER A 36 -3.86 -12.58 1.76
CA SER A 36 -5.07 -13.36 1.64
C SER A 36 -6.31 -12.47 1.57
N SER A 37 -6.36 -11.44 2.38
CA SER A 37 -7.47 -10.50 2.34
C SER A 37 -7.54 -9.78 1.00
N LEU A 38 -6.39 -9.39 0.46
CA LEU A 38 -6.35 -8.71 -0.82
C LEU A 38 -6.81 -9.63 -1.94
N ILE A 39 -6.40 -10.89 -1.88
CA ILE A 39 -6.82 -11.87 -2.87
C ILE A 39 -8.34 -12.03 -2.85
N GLN A 40 -8.93 -12.15 -1.67
CA GLN A 40 -10.35 -12.29 -1.54
C GLN A 40 -11.11 -11.05 -2.01
N ARG A 41 -10.61 -9.90 -1.61
CA ARG A 41 -11.32 -8.66 -1.87
C ARG A 41 -11.23 -8.26 -3.34
N TRP A 42 -10.07 -8.48 -3.96
CA TRP A 42 -9.84 -8.00 -5.32
C TRP A 42 -9.95 -9.10 -6.36
N GLY A 43 -10.04 -10.36 -5.93
CA GLY A 43 -10.14 -11.46 -6.88
C GLY A 43 -8.89 -11.61 -7.73
N VAL A 44 -7.73 -11.39 -7.17
CA VAL A 44 -6.47 -11.45 -7.91
C VAL A 44 -5.63 -12.63 -7.46
N ALA A 45 -4.63 -12.97 -8.25
CA ALA A 45 -3.68 -14.02 -7.89
C ALA A 45 -2.78 -13.55 -6.76
N ARG A 46 -2.17 -14.52 -6.07
CA ARG A 46 -1.29 -14.22 -4.95
C ARG A 46 -0.11 -13.35 -5.37
N ASP A 47 0.43 -13.59 -6.56
CA ASP A 47 1.53 -12.79 -7.06
C ASP A 47 1.15 -11.33 -7.19
N THR A 48 -0.06 -11.05 -7.63
CA THR A 48 -0.53 -9.68 -7.78
C THR A 48 -0.63 -9.00 -6.42
N ALA A 49 -1.18 -9.70 -5.42
CA ALA A 49 -1.29 -9.16 -4.07
C ALA A 49 0.10 -8.90 -3.49
N ARG A 50 1.01 -9.85 -3.68
CA ARG A 50 2.37 -9.70 -3.18
C ARG A 50 3.08 -8.53 -3.85
N ARG A 51 2.85 -8.36 -5.14
CA ARG A 51 3.46 -7.25 -5.88
C ARG A 51 2.95 -5.90 -5.39
N ALA A 52 1.66 -5.84 -5.04
CA ALA A 52 1.08 -4.61 -4.50
C ALA A 52 1.77 -4.23 -3.19
N VAL A 53 1.96 -5.20 -2.30
CA VAL A 53 2.60 -4.94 -1.02
C VAL A 53 4.04 -4.51 -1.22
N ARG A 54 4.76 -5.18 -2.13
CA ARG A 54 6.14 -4.81 -2.41
C ARG A 54 6.23 -3.40 -2.95
N HIS A 55 5.29 -3.03 -3.81
CA HIS A 55 5.25 -1.68 -4.37
C HIS A 55 5.05 -0.63 -3.27
N LEU A 56 4.14 -0.90 -2.34
CA LEU A 56 3.92 0.00 -1.21
C LEU A 56 5.17 0.14 -0.36
N ARG A 57 5.91 -0.95 -0.19
CA ARG A 57 7.14 -0.92 0.59
C ARG A 57 8.21 -0.10 -0.11
N GLU A 58 8.31 -0.24 -1.43
CA GLU A 58 9.27 0.52 -2.22
C GLU A 58 8.96 2.00 -2.21
N LEU A 59 7.68 2.34 -2.17
CA LEU A 59 7.27 3.74 -2.09
C LEU A 59 7.39 4.32 -0.68
N GLY A 60 7.65 3.47 0.31
CA GLY A 60 7.86 3.94 1.67
C GLY A 60 6.61 4.12 2.49
N TYR A 61 5.50 3.53 2.07
CA TYR A 61 4.25 3.66 2.82
C TYR A 61 4.11 2.59 3.90
N VAL A 62 4.80 1.47 3.77
CA VAL A 62 4.67 0.37 4.72
C VAL A 62 6.03 -0.25 4.99
N TYR A 63 6.12 -1.01 6.07
CA TYR A 63 7.30 -1.80 6.39
C TYR A 63 6.86 -3.20 6.78
N THR A 64 7.72 -4.18 6.55
CA THR A 64 7.41 -5.57 6.84
C THR A 64 8.22 -6.04 8.03
N VAL A 65 7.53 -6.69 8.97
CA VAL A 65 8.18 -7.33 10.10
C VAL A 65 8.09 -8.83 9.86
N PRO A 66 9.22 -9.53 9.76
CA PRO A 66 9.19 -10.96 9.44
C PRO A 66 8.29 -11.72 10.40
N GLN A 67 7.46 -12.58 9.82
CA GLN A 67 6.57 -13.46 10.57
C GLN A 67 5.47 -12.72 11.33
N ARG A 68 5.39 -11.40 11.20
CA ARG A 68 4.34 -10.65 11.86
C ARG A 68 3.40 -9.98 10.89
N GLY A 69 3.92 -9.43 9.80
CA GLY A 69 3.09 -8.82 8.80
C GLY A 69 3.65 -7.50 8.29
N THR A 70 2.82 -6.75 7.60
CA THR A 70 3.20 -5.48 7.00
C THR A 70 2.35 -4.38 7.63
N TYR A 71 3.01 -3.33 8.04
CA TYR A 71 2.41 -2.27 8.86
C TYR A 71 2.60 -0.91 8.21
N VAL A 72 1.75 0.03 8.56
CA VAL A 72 1.82 1.39 8.04
C VAL A 72 3.03 2.10 8.64
N ARG A 73 3.83 2.71 7.77
CA ARG A 73 5.03 3.42 8.19
C ARG A 73 4.69 4.89 8.45
N ASP A 74 5.32 5.45 9.49
CA ASP A 74 5.12 6.85 9.81
C ASP A 74 5.91 7.71 8.82
N ARG A 75 5.22 8.49 8.02
CA ARG A 75 5.84 9.32 7.01
C ARG A 75 5.69 10.82 7.28
N SER A 76 5.21 11.18 8.47
CA SER A 76 4.91 12.58 8.72
C SER A 76 6.16 13.46 8.57
N GLY A 77 7.32 12.98 9.05
CA GLY A 77 8.54 13.75 8.91
C GLY A 77 8.99 13.89 7.48
N GLU A 78 8.79 12.84 6.70
CA GLU A 78 9.17 12.88 5.29
C GLU A 78 8.29 13.84 4.52
N ASP A 79 6.99 13.83 4.83
CA ASP A 79 6.07 14.72 4.16
C ASP A 79 6.42 16.16 4.46
N GLU A 80 6.76 16.47 5.71
CA GLU A 80 7.14 17.81 6.07
C GLU A 80 8.38 18.25 5.33
N ARG A 81 9.35 17.33 5.21
CA ARG A 81 10.58 17.65 4.53
C ARG A 81 10.33 17.94 3.07
N GLN A 82 9.45 17.18 2.46
CA GLN A 82 9.10 17.40 1.08
C GLN A 82 8.41 18.74 0.88
N ASP A 83 7.54 19.08 1.80
CA ASP A 83 6.84 20.34 1.70
C ASP A 83 7.78 21.53 1.81
N ALA A 84 8.85 21.38 2.53
CA ALA A 84 9.79 22.48 2.72
C ALA A 84 10.56 22.76 1.46
N GLN A 85 10.50 21.90 0.50
CA GLN A 85 11.17 22.14 -0.75
C GLN A 85 10.23 22.69 -1.78
#